data_add52cfc39df60f59381da74b1871079
#
_entry.id   add52cfc39df60f59381da74b1871079
#
_cell.length_a   1.000
_cell.length_b   1.000
_cell.length_c   1.000
_cell.angle_alpha   90.00
_cell.angle_beta   90.00
_cell.angle_gamma   90.00
#
_symmetry.space_group_name_H-M   'P 1'
#
loop_
_entity.id
_entity.type
_entity.pdbx_description
1 polymer ?
#
loop_
_entity_poly.entity_id
_entity_poly.type
_entity_poly.pdbx_seq_one_letter_code
_entity_poly.pdbx_strand_id
1 'polypeptide(L)'
;MAKKKETTQELAELRKELQDGKLVFGKDSTIKRLKEGILGKIYVANNCPEDIKLDLEHYAELVSVPVVELTFDNEELGSVCKKHFFISVLGVKKG
;
A
#
# COMPACT_ATOMS: atom_id res chain seq x y z
N MET A 1 2.04 21.35 5.68
CA MET A 1 0.60 21.62 5.82
C MET A 1 -0.23 20.65 5.02
N ALA A 2 -0.07 20.64 3.72
CA ALA A 2 -0.77 19.70 2.87
C ALA A 2 -0.51 18.24 3.28
N LYS A 3 0.71 17.94 3.70
CA LYS A 3 1.09 16.60 4.13
C LYS A 3 0.27 16.11 5.32
N LYS A 4 0.00 16.98 6.30
CA LYS A 4 -0.81 16.61 7.45
C LYS A 4 -2.22 16.21 7.06
N LYS A 5 -2.82 16.99 6.16
CA LYS A 5 -4.17 16.75 5.67
C LYS A 5 -4.22 15.44 4.88
N GLU A 6 -3.23 15.22 4.03
CA GLU A 6 -3.11 13.99 3.27
C GLU A 6 -2.95 12.79 4.18
N THR A 7 -2.12 12.93 5.22
CA THR A 7 -1.90 11.85 6.19
C THR A 7 -3.21 11.45 6.88
N THR A 8 -4.04 12.43 7.23
CA THR A 8 -5.33 12.15 7.86
C THR A 8 -6.26 11.38 6.93
N GLN A 9 -6.32 11.78 5.66
CA GLN A 9 -7.11 11.09 4.65
C GLN A 9 -6.60 9.68 4.41
N GLU A 10 -5.30 9.53 4.29
CA GLU A 10 -4.67 8.23 4.09
C GLU A 10 -4.98 7.28 5.23
N LEU A 11 -4.91 7.79 6.45
CA LEU A 11 -5.18 7.00 7.64
C LEU A 11 -6.63 6.52 7.67
N ALA A 12 -7.57 7.40 7.36
CA ALA A 12 -8.99 7.05 7.33
C ALA A 12 -9.28 6.00 6.26
N GLU A 13 -8.72 6.16 5.08
CA GLU A 13 -8.89 5.21 4.00
C GLU A 13 -8.30 3.85 4.33
N LEU A 14 -7.09 3.83 4.90
CA LEU A 14 -6.44 2.58 5.30
C LEU A 14 -7.25 1.83 6.35
N ARG A 15 -7.76 2.54 7.33
CA ARG A 15 -8.56 1.92 8.39
C ARG A 15 -9.84 1.31 7.85
N LYS A 16 -10.49 2.01 6.94
CA LYS A 16 -11.69 1.51 6.30
C LYS A 16 -11.41 0.25 5.50
N GLU A 17 -10.35 0.29 4.71
CA GLU A 17 -9.97 -0.84 3.86
C GLU A 17 -9.53 -2.03 4.69
N LEU A 18 -8.88 -1.76 5.83
CA LEU A 18 -8.51 -2.82 6.77
C LEU A 18 -9.74 -3.49 7.35
N GLN A 19 -10.75 -2.71 7.74
CA GLN A 19 -12.00 -3.25 8.26
C GLN A 19 -12.74 -4.08 7.21
N ASP A 20 -12.68 -3.67 5.97
CA ASP A 20 -13.34 -4.36 4.87
C ASP A 20 -12.58 -5.62 4.43
N GLY A 21 -11.40 -5.85 4.97
CA GLY A 21 -10.59 -7.01 4.61
C GLY A 21 -10.02 -6.95 3.22
N LYS A 22 -9.83 -5.75 2.68
CA LYS A 22 -9.35 -5.55 1.31
C LYS A 22 -7.85 -5.41 1.18
N LEU A 23 -7.12 -5.39 2.29
CA LEU A 23 -5.68 -5.17 2.24
C LEU A 23 -4.90 -6.46 2.03
N VAL A 24 -3.87 -6.37 1.20
CA VAL A 24 -2.90 -7.43 0.96
C VAL A 24 -1.56 -6.91 1.44
N PHE A 25 -0.88 -7.68 2.29
CA PHE A 25 0.35 -7.24 2.94
C PHE A 25 1.57 -7.89 2.30
N GLY A 26 2.62 -7.08 2.11
CA GLY A 26 3.90 -7.57 1.64
C GLY A 26 4.06 -7.52 0.14
N LYS A 27 5.33 -7.47 -0.29
CA LYS A 27 5.69 -7.34 -1.70
C LYS A 27 5.19 -8.53 -2.53
N ASP A 28 5.51 -9.74 -2.09
CA ASP A 28 5.22 -10.94 -2.87
C ASP A 28 3.72 -11.15 -3.06
N SER A 29 2.97 -10.99 -1.98
CA SER A 29 1.51 -11.13 -2.04
C SER A 29 0.89 -10.04 -2.90
N THR A 30 1.39 -8.81 -2.79
CA THR A 30 0.90 -7.69 -3.58
C THR A 30 1.15 -7.92 -5.07
N ILE A 31 2.35 -8.35 -5.43
CA ILE A 31 2.68 -8.63 -6.83
C ILE A 31 1.83 -9.76 -7.38
N LYS A 32 1.64 -10.81 -6.59
CA LYS A 32 0.80 -11.94 -7.01
C LYS A 32 -0.63 -11.51 -7.32
N ARG A 33 -1.22 -10.74 -6.41
CA ARG A 33 -2.59 -10.25 -6.61
C ARG A 33 -2.68 -9.24 -7.75
N LEU A 34 -1.62 -8.45 -7.92
CA LEU A 34 -1.54 -7.50 -9.02
C LEU A 34 -1.59 -8.23 -10.37
N LYS A 35 -0.84 -9.31 -10.49
CA LYS A 35 -0.83 -10.13 -11.71
C LYS A 35 -2.18 -10.79 -11.95
N GLU A 36 -2.93 -11.08 -10.90
CA GLU A 36 -4.27 -11.65 -11.02
C GLU A 36 -5.31 -10.60 -11.41
N GLY A 37 -4.93 -9.33 -11.38
CA GLY A 37 -5.83 -8.24 -11.78
C GLY A 37 -6.88 -7.89 -10.74
N ILE A 38 -6.68 -8.27 -9.49
CA ILE A 38 -7.67 -8.02 -8.43
C ILE A 38 -7.35 -6.81 -7.57
N LEU A 39 -6.21 -6.15 -7.78
CA LEU A 39 -5.85 -4.95 -7.03
C LEU A 39 -6.28 -3.70 -7.77
N GLY A 40 -6.81 -2.74 -7.02
CA GLY A 40 -7.18 -1.43 -7.55
C GLY A 40 -6.19 -0.34 -7.21
N LYS A 41 -5.34 -0.57 -6.22
CA LYS A 41 -4.40 0.45 -5.73
C LYS A 41 -3.27 -0.23 -4.97
N ILE A 42 -2.10 0.39 -4.96
CA ILE A 42 -0.96 -0.06 -4.17
C ILE A 42 -0.45 1.10 -3.34
N TYR A 43 -0.19 0.85 -2.06
CA TYR A 43 0.45 1.82 -1.18
C TYR A 43 1.85 1.35 -0.85
N VAL A 44 2.80 2.28 -0.80
CA VAL A 44 4.17 2.00 -0.35
C VAL A 44 4.52 2.96 0.79
N ALA A 45 5.29 2.47 1.75
CA ALA A 45 5.78 3.31 2.84
C ALA A 45 6.78 4.34 2.30
N ASN A 46 6.91 5.46 3.01
CA ASN A 46 7.82 6.51 2.56
C ASN A 46 9.30 6.09 2.62
N ASN A 47 9.61 5.07 3.41
CA ASN A 47 10.96 4.52 3.50
C ASN A 47 11.07 3.15 2.81
N CYS A 48 10.15 2.83 1.91
CA CYS A 48 10.23 1.61 1.12
C CYS A 48 11.51 1.62 0.29
N PRO A 49 12.27 0.52 0.25
CA PRO A 49 13.46 0.45 -0.60
C PRO A 49 13.12 0.77 -2.05
N GLU A 50 13.98 1.54 -2.69
CA GLU A 50 13.72 2.02 -4.04
C GLU A 50 13.58 0.90 -5.06
N ASP A 51 14.39 -0.15 -4.94
CA ASP A 51 14.32 -1.28 -5.85
C ASP A 51 12.95 -1.97 -5.78
N ILE A 52 12.40 -2.11 -4.59
CA ILE A 52 11.07 -2.70 -4.40
C ILE A 52 10.01 -1.77 -4.99
N LYS A 53 10.13 -0.48 -4.74
CA LYS A 53 9.20 0.51 -5.24
C LYS A 53 9.18 0.53 -6.77
N LEU A 54 10.35 0.49 -7.38
CA LEU A 54 10.47 0.48 -8.84
C LEU A 54 9.87 -0.79 -9.45
N ASP A 55 10.08 -1.94 -8.82
CA ASP A 55 9.49 -3.19 -9.27
C ASP A 55 7.96 -3.10 -9.24
N LEU A 56 7.41 -2.58 -8.16
CA LEU A 56 5.96 -2.44 -8.03
C LEU A 56 5.40 -1.47 -9.06
N GLU A 57 6.09 -0.35 -9.28
CA GLU A 57 5.66 0.62 -10.28
C GLU A 57 5.66 0.02 -11.67
N HIS A 58 6.65 -0.80 -11.97
CA HIS A 58 6.73 -1.49 -13.26
C HIS A 58 5.54 -2.42 -13.49
N TYR A 59 5.26 -3.30 -12.51
CA TYR A 59 4.12 -4.21 -12.62
C TYR A 59 2.77 -3.48 -12.61
N ALA A 60 2.67 -2.44 -11.79
CA ALA A 60 1.44 -1.67 -11.69
C ALA A 60 1.13 -0.94 -13.00
N GLU A 61 2.16 -0.42 -13.66
CA GLU A 61 1.99 0.27 -14.93
C GLU A 61 1.42 -0.67 -16.00
N LEU A 62 1.86 -1.93 -16.01
CA LEU A 62 1.38 -2.91 -16.97
C LEU A 62 -0.13 -3.17 -16.85
N VAL A 63 -0.69 -2.99 -15.68
CA VAL A 63 -2.12 -3.25 -15.43
C VAL A 63 -2.87 -1.97 -15.05
N SER A 64 -2.25 -0.82 -15.21
CA SER A 64 -2.86 0.50 -14.97
C SER A 64 -3.37 0.69 -13.53
N VAL A 65 -2.61 0.18 -12.57
CA VAL A 65 -2.91 0.33 -11.14
C VAL A 65 -2.03 1.43 -10.56
N PRO A 66 -2.58 2.43 -9.85
CA PRO A 66 -1.77 3.49 -9.26
C PRO A 66 -0.96 2.99 -8.07
N VAL A 67 0.26 3.50 -7.93
CA VAL A 67 1.11 3.28 -6.77
C VAL A 67 1.22 4.60 -6.02
N VAL A 68 0.80 4.60 -4.76
CA VAL A 68 0.77 5.81 -3.94
C VAL A 68 1.79 5.68 -2.82
N GLU A 69 2.70 6.66 -2.73
CA GLU A 69 3.64 6.72 -1.63
C GLU A 69 2.96 7.41 -0.45
N LEU A 70 2.93 6.72 0.67
CA LEU A 70 2.29 7.24 1.88
C LEU A 70 3.25 8.16 2.63
N THR A 71 2.70 8.92 3.56
CA THR A 71 3.52 9.74 4.46
C THR A 71 3.98 8.95 5.69
N PHE A 72 3.52 7.71 5.83
CA PHE A 72 3.92 6.79 6.89
C PHE A 72 5.14 6.00 6.48
N ASP A 73 6.01 5.68 7.46
CA ASP A 73 7.09 4.74 7.23
C ASP A 73 6.59 3.30 7.48
N ASN A 74 7.47 2.31 7.27
CA ASN A 74 7.08 0.91 7.37
C ASN A 74 6.65 0.50 8.79
N GLU A 75 7.23 1.13 9.80
CA GLU A 75 6.87 0.87 11.18
C GLU A 75 5.49 1.40 11.50
N GLU A 76 5.23 2.63 11.07
CA GLU A 76 3.93 3.26 11.26
C GLU A 76 2.83 2.50 10.53
N LEU A 77 3.10 2.03 9.32
CA LEU A 77 2.15 1.22 8.57
C LEU A 77 1.80 -0.06 9.30
N GLY A 78 2.81 -0.72 9.88
CA GLY A 78 2.57 -1.91 10.67
C GLY A 78 1.62 -1.63 11.82
N SER A 79 1.85 -0.52 12.53
CA SER A 79 0.98 -0.12 13.64
C SER A 79 -0.44 0.21 13.19
N VAL A 80 -0.56 0.96 12.11
CA VAL A 80 -1.88 1.34 11.57
C VAL A 80 -2.69 0.10 11.19
N CYS A 81 -2.03 -0.88 10.62
CA CYS A 81 -2.68 -2.13 10.20
C CYS A 81 -2.77 -3.17 11.32
N LYS A 82 -2.35 -2.80 12.54
CA LYS A 82 -2.40 -3.67 13.72
C LYS A 82 -1.63 -4.96 13.52
N LYS A 83 -0.47 -4.85 12.90
CA LYS A 83 0.42 -5.98 12.66
C LYS A 83 1.65 -5.88 13.56
N HIS A 84 2.28 -7.03 13.79
CA HIS A 84 3.48 -7.11 14.63
C HIS A 84 4.77 -7.04 13.81
N PHE A 85 4.67 -6.68 12.55
CA PHE A 85 5.82 -6.60 11.65
C PHE A 85 5.74 -5.32 10.83
N PHE A 86 6.87 -4.93 10.25
CA PHE A 86 6.94 -3.74 9.42
C PHE A 86 6.31 -4.01 8.06
N ILE A 87 5.58 -3.03 7.55
CA ILE A 87 4.90 -3.15 6.27
C ILE A 87 5.40 -2.04 5.35
N SER A 88 6.12 -2.43 4.30
CA SER A 88 6.61 -1.48 3.30
C SER A 88 5.70 -1.39 2.09
N VAL A 89 4.91 -2.42 1.84
CA VAL A 89 4.04 -2.52 0.65
C VAL A 89 2.67 -3.03 1.05
N LEU A 90 1.64 -2.36 0.53
CA LEU A 90 0.25 -2.77 0.72
C LEU A 90 -0.45 -2.76 -0.63
N GLY A 91 -1.27 -3.78 -0.87
CA GLY A 91 -2.18 -3.76 -2.01
C GLY A 91 -3.61 -3.62 -1.51
N VAL A 92 -4.45 -2.95 -2.30
CA VAL A 92 -5.87 -2.79 -2.00
C VAL A 92 -6.67 -3.48 -3.09
N LYS A 93 -7.50 -4.44 -2.71
CA LYS A 93 -8.32 -5.18 -3.64
C LYS A 93 -9.43 -4.30 -4.21
N LYS A 94 -9.81 -4.57 -5.44
CA LYS A 94 -10.95 -3.90 -6.08
C LYS A 94 -12.24 -4.31 -5.39
N GLY A 95 -13.16 -3.37 -5.31
CA GLY A 95 -14.53 -3.56 -4.89
C GLY A 95 -14.80 -4.45 -3.72
#